data_96f5175c609d36230c077dfc8f4e9874
#
_entry.id   96f5175c609d36230c077dfc8f4e9874
#
_cell.length_a   1.000
_cell.length_b   1.000
_cell.length_c   1.000
_cell.angle_alpha   90.00
_cell.angle_beta   90.00
_cell.angle_gamma   90.00
#
_symmetry.space_group_name_H-M   'P 1'
#
loop_
_entity.id
_entity.type
_entity.pdbx_description
1 polymer ?
#
loop_
_entity_poly.entity_id
_entity_poly.type
_entity_poly.pdbx_seq_one_letter_code
_entity_poly.pdbx_strand_id
1 'polypeptide(L)'
;MDGHQPYPVRIEGQLDTELSRWLWLVKWILAIPHYIVLALLWLTLVVLTIVAFFAILFTGRYPRGIFDFNVGVLRWTWRVAFYSYGALGTDRYPPFTLDDVPDYPARLEVAYPEQLSRGLVLVKWWLLAIPQYIVTGIFLGGGSYAASRVDDWFWGIGFETGLIGILVLFAGVALLFTTRYPGGLFDFVVGLDRWVARVAAYVLLMRDEYPPFRLDQGGTEGEGLAEPASVSPAAAVAGEPAAPAAPPARRGWTGGRIALVVLGTIAGLLALGLLVGGCALVAVDQTQRDD
;
A
#
# COMPACT_ATOMS: atom_id res chain seq x y z
N MET A 1 0.25 -15.21 -29.86
CA MET A 1 0.59 -13.84 -29.41
C MET A 1 -0.21 -13.60 -28.14
N ASP A 2 0.28 -14.14 -27.02
CA ASP A 2 -0.38 -13.97 -25.72
C ASP A 2 -0.02 -12.58 -25.22
N GLY A 3 -0.90 -11.60 -25.51
CA GLY A 3 -0.77 -10.26 -25.00
C GLY A 3 -0.83 -10.27 -23.48
N HIS A 4 0.34 -10.24 -22.84
CA HIS A 4 0.45 -10.03 -21.41
C HIS A 4 -0.22 -8.70 -21.08
N GLN A 5 -1.48 -8.75 -20.71
CA GLN A 5 -2.13 -7.54 -20.16
C GLN A 5 -1.41 -7.18 -18.86
N PRO A 6 -0.95 -5.94 -18.71
CA PRO A 6 -0.28 -5.51 -17.49
C PRO A 6 -1.23 -5.69 -16.30
N TYR A 7 -0.71 -6.16 -15.17
CA TYR A 7 -1.50 -6.33 -13.96
C TYR A 7 -2.13 -4.97 -13.55
N PRO A 8 -3.39 -4.96 -13.12
CA PRO A 8 -4.14 -3.71 -12.90
C PRO A 8 -3.70 -2.88 -11.70
N VAL A 9 -2.71 -3.32 -10.94
CA VAL A 9 -2.08 -2.58 -9.85
C VAL A 9 -0.64 -2.30 -10.24
N ARG A 10 -0.28 -1.02 -10.31
CA ARG A 10 1.06 -0.55 -10.67
C ARG A 10 1.67 0.22 -9.53
N ILE A 11 2.89 -0.13 -9.19
CA ILE A 11 3.78 0.64 -8.32
C ILE A 11 5.03 1.01 -9.10
N GLU A 12 5.37 2.27 -9.04
CA GLU A 12 6.58 2.83 -9.60
C GLU A 12 7.36 3.57 -8.52
N GLY A 13 8.69 3.47 -8.60
CA GLY A 13 9.60 4.18 -7.70
C GLY A 13 10.88 4.51 -8.43
N GLN A 14 11.21 5.78 -8.54
CA GLN A 14 12.46 6.24 -9.14
C GLN A 14 13.44 6.63 -8.05
N LEU A 15 14.62 6.00 -8.06
CA LEU A 15 15.66 6.30 -7.12
C LEU A 15 16.21 7.70 -7.36
N ASP A 16 16.19 8.57 -6.36
CA ASP A 16 16.84 9.87 -6.44
C ASP A 16 18.38 9.68 -6.50
N THR A 17 19.01 10.39 -7.42
CA THR A 17 20.47 10.31 -7.64
C THR A 17 21.30 10.95 -6.53
N GLU A 18 20.70 11.88 -5.77
CA GLU A 18 21.38 12.67 -4.74
C GLU A 18 20.72 12.40 -3.38
N LEU A 19 20.98 11.22 -2.81
CA LEU A 19 20.56 10.88 -1.45
C LEU A 19 21.58 11.34 -0.42
N SER A 20 21.11 11.98 0.66
CA SER A 20 21.92 12.34 1.81
C SER A 20 22.31 11.10 2.60
N ARG A 21 23.61 10.92 2.85
CA ARG A 21 24.12 9.79 3.63
C ARG A 21 23.67 9.79 5.11
N TRP A 22 23.25 10.93 5.66
CA TRP A 22 22.89 11.08 7.06
C TRP A 22 21.38 11.17 7.30
N LEU A 23 20.61 11.65 6.31
CA LEU A 23 19.18 11.94 6.49
C LEU A 23 18.37 10.69 6.84
N TRP A 24 18.75 9.53 6.31
CA TRP A 24 18.02 8.28 6.59
C TRP A 24 17.99 7.93 8.09
N LEU A 25 19.01 8.35 8.88
CA LEU A 25 19.05 8.12 10.33
C LEU A 25 17.92 8.85 11.07
N VAL A 26 17.40 9.95 10.53
CA VAL A 26 16.36 10.77 11.15
C VAL A 26 15.00 10.71 10.43
N LYS A 27 14.92 10.08 9.27
CA LYS A 27 13.67 9.96 8.50
C LYS A 27 12.53 9.33 9.30
N TRP A 28 12.81 8.42 10.23
CA TRP A 28 11.80 7.82 11.08
C TRP A 28 11.09 8.86 11.98
N ILE A 29 11.83 9.83 12.51
CA ILE A 29 11.27 10.93 13.29
C ILE A 29 10.40 11.82 12.37
N LEU A 30 10.92 12.16 11.19
CA LEU A 30 10.23 13.00 10.22
C LEU A 30 8.98 12.32 9.67
N ALA A 31 8.92 10.99 9.66
CA ALA A 31 7.75 10.22 9.22
C ALA A 31 6.66 10.07 10.30
N ILE A 32 6.95 10.35 11.59
CA ILE A 32 5.97 10.21 12.69
C ILE A 32 4.64 10.91 12.39
N PRO A 33 4.59 12.19 11.95
CA PRO A 33 3.31 12.84 11.67
C PRO A 33 2.52 12.14 10.55
N HIS A 34 3.20 11.58 9.55
CA HIS A 34 2.54 10.76 8.53
C HIS A 34 1.97 9.46 9.10
N TYR A 35 2.73 8.76 9.95
CA TYR A 35 2.26 7.51 10.55
C TYR A 35 1.02 7.72 11.43
N ILE A 36 0.94 8.84 12.19
CA ILE A 36 -0.24 9.16 12.99
C ILE A 36 -1.46 9.36 12.09
N VAL A 37 -1.33 10.16 11.03
CA VAL A 37 -2.44 10.40 10.10
C VAL A 37 -2.79 9.13 9.33
N LEU A 38 -1.79 8.39 8.85
CA LEU A 38 -2.01 7.13 8.14
C LEU A 38 -2.70 6.09 9.01
N ALA A 39 -2.40 6.00 10.31
CA ALA A 39 -3.10 5.08 11.22
C ALA A 39 -4.62 5.34 11.24
N LEU A 40 -5.03 6.62 11.30
CA LEU A 40 -6.44 7.01 11.22
C LEU A 40 -7.04 6.72 9.85
N LEU A 41 -6.29 6.99 8.78
CA LEU A 41 -6.73 6.71 7.41
C LEU A 41 -6.88 5.20 7.16
N TRP A 42 -5.97 4.38 7.67
CA TRP A 42 -6.06 2.92 7.59
C TRP A 42 -7.24 2.36 8.37
N LEU A 43 -7.53 2.90 9.57
CA LEU A 43 -8.73 2.54 10.32
C LEU A 43 -9.99 2.84 9.49
N THR A 44 -10.06 4.03 8.89
CA THR A 44 -11.15 4.44 8.00
C THR A 44 -11.24 3.53 6.78
N LEU A 45 -10.11 3.20 6.15
CA LEU A 45 -10.02 2.31 5.00
C LEU A 45 -10.59 0.92 5.33
N VAL A 46 -10.26 0.34 6.49
CA VAL A 46 -10.80 -0.96 6.93
C VAL A 46 -12.31 -0.90 7.06
N VAL A 47 -12.86 0.12 7.72
CA VAL A 47 -14.32 0.30 7.86
C VAL A 47 -14.99 0.45 6.50
N LEU A 48 -14.43 1.27 5.62
CA LEU A 48 -14.97 1.48 4.27
C LEU A 48 -14.84 0.23 3.40
N THR A 49 -13.82 -0.60 3.62
CA THR A 49 -13.69 -1.91 2.93
C THR A 49 -14.77 -2.88 3.36
N ILE A 50 -15.17 -2.87 4.65
CA ILE A 50 -16.32 -3.66 5.13
C ILE A 50 -17.62 -3.18 4.44
N VAL A 51 -17.82 -1.87 4.32
CA VAL A 51 -18.96 -1.33 3.57
C VAL A 51 -18.92 -1.76 2.10
N ALA A 52 -17.73 -1.70 1.48
CA ALA A 52 -17.52 -2.14 0.11
C ALA A 52 -17.79 -3.64 -0.06
N PHE A 53 -17.43 -4.47 0.92
CA PHE A 53 -17.73 -5.91 0.92
C PHE A 53 -19.24 -6.16 0.73
N PHE A 54 -20.07 -5.52 1.52
CA PHE A 54 -21.53 -5.66 1.38
C PHE A 54 -22.03 -5.06 0.06
N ALA A 55 -21.49 -3.91 -0.35
CA ALA A 55 -21.86 -3.32 -1.62
C ALA A 55 -21.54 -4.26 -2.81
N ILE A 56 -20.37 -4.89 -2.84
CA ILE A 56 -20.00 -5.86 -3.88
C ILE A 56 -20.87 -7.10 -3.79
N LEU A 57 -21.14 -7.62 -2.61
CA LEU A 57 -21.96 -8.81 -2.40
C LEU A 57 -23.37 -8.63 -3.01
N PHE A 58 -23.98 -7.47 -2.83
CA PHE A 58 -25.34 -7.20 -3.33
C PHE A 58 -25.38 -6.68 -4.77
N THR A 59 -24.42 -5.82 -5.15
CA THR A 59 -24.47 -5.11 -6.44
C THR A 59 -23.45 -5.62 -7.47
N GLY A 60 -22.39 -6.34 -7.05
CA GLY A 60 -21.26 -6.71 -7.90
C GLY A 60 -20.35 -5.53 -8.26
N ARG A 61 -20.47 -4.39 -7.59
CA ARG A 61 -19.71 -3.18 -7.89
C ARG A 61 -19.08 -2.58 -6.66
N TYR A 62 -17.85 -2.11 -6.80
CA TYR A 62 -17.17 -1.34 -5.77
C TYR A 62 -17.70 0.12 -5.81
N PRO A 63 -18.17 0.71 -4.71
CA PRO A 63 -18.59 2.11 -4.72
C PRO A 63 -17.42 3.03 -5.08
N ARG A 64 -17.56 3.85 -6.12
CA ARG A 64 -16.48 4.65 -6.70
C ARG A 64 -15.81 5.56 -5.66
N GLY A 65 -16.59 6.24 -4.82
CA GLY A 65 -16.02 7.13 -3.80
C GLY A 65 -15.18 6.41 -2.74
N ILE A 66 -15.58 5.19 -2.35
CA ILE A 66 -14.81 4.36 -1.41
C ILE A 66 -13.54 3.84 -2.10
N PHE A 67 -13.65 3.42 -3.36
CA PHE A 67 -12.50 2.98 -4.15
C PHE A 67 -11.43 4.07 -4.27
N ASP A 68 -11.84 5.28 -4.70
CA ASP A 68 -10.94 6.41 -4.90
C ASP A 68 -10.27 6.84 -3.58
N PHE A 69 -11.01 6.79 -2.46
CA PHE A 69 -10.44 7.02 -1.13
C PHE A 69 -9.38 5.97 -0.77
N ASN A 70 -9.71 4.69 -0.93
CA ASN A 70 -8.81 3.60 -0.59
C ASN A 70 -7.53 3.62 -1.46
N VAL A 71 -7.65 3.92 -2.76
CA VAL A 71 -6.49 4.15 -3.64
C VAL A 71 -5.65 5.31 -3.12
N GLY A 72 -6.27 6.41 -2.69
CA GLY A 72 -5.58 7.56 -2.12
C GLY A 72 -4.77 7.19 -0.86
N VAL A 73 -5.35 6.39 0.05
CA VAL A 73 -4.65 5.92 1.25
C VAL A 73 -3.46 5.03 0.89
N LEU A 74 -3.63 4.08 -0.03
CA LEU A 74 -2.53 3.23 -0.52
C LEU A 74 -1.43 4.07 -1.18
N ARG A 75 -1.80 5.06 -1.99
CA ARG A 75 -0.88 5.98 -2.65
C ARG A 75 -0.06 6.80 -1.66
N TRP A 76 -0.71 7.34 -0.62
CA TRP A 76 0.00 8.06 0.44
C TRP A 76 0.89 7.11 1.26
N THR A 77 0.40 5.92 1.60
CA THR A 77 1.20 4.89 2.29
C THR A 77 2.47 4.56 1.50
N TRP A 78 2.35 4.37 0.17
CA TRP A 78 3.51 4.10 -0.68
C TRP A 78 4.51 5.26 -0.69
N ARG A 79 4.06 6.52 -0.82
CA ARG A 79 4.95 7.69 -0.76
C ARG A 79 5.72 7.76 0.56
N VAL A 80 5.05 7.51 1.68
CA VAL A 80 5.69 7.51 3.00
C VAL A 80 6.65 6.34 3.14
N ALA A 81 6.29 5.15 2.70
CA ALA A 81 7.18 3.99 2.68
C ALA A 81 8.41 4.23 1.81
N PHE A 82 8.24 4.82 0.63
CA PHE A 82 9.31 5.14 -0.31
C PHE A 82 10.30 6.17 0.26
N TYR A 83 9.82 7.16 1.01
CA TYR A 83 10.63 8.13 1.73
C TYR A 83 11.35 7.50 2.92
N SER A 84 10.65 6.66 3.69
CA SER A 84 11.14 6.06 4.93
C SER A 84 11.73 4.65 4.70
N TYR A 85 11.54 3.74 5.62
CA TYR A 85 12.19 2.41 5.61
C TYR A 85 11.48 1.34 4.75
N GLY A 86 10.57 1.72 3.87
CA GLY A 86 10.05 0.82 2.83
C GLY A 86 11.01 0.70 1.65
N ALA A 87 11.66 1.82 1.22
CA ALA A 87 12.61 1.79 0.11
C ALA A 87 13.79 2.76 0.27
N LEU A 88 13.68 3.82 1.09
CA LEU A 88 14.68 4.93 1.20
C LEU A 88 15.03 5.56 -0.15
N GLY A 89 14.09 5.58 -1.10
CA GLY A 89 14.35 5.94 -2.49
C GLY A 89 14.49 7.44 -2.76
N THR A 90 14.04 8.32 -1.82
CA THR A 90 14.05 9.78 -2.00
C THR A 90 14.27 10.51 -0.69
N ASP A 91 14.89 11.68 -0.75
CA ASP A 91 14.99 12.62 0.37
C ASP A 91 13.88 13.69 0.36
N ARG A 92 13.03 13.68 -0.67
CA ARG A 92 11.90 14.60 -0.79
C ARG A 92 10.80 14.21 0.20
N TYR A 93 10.43 15.14 1.08
CA TYR A 93 9.38 14.90 2.08
C TYR A 93 8.02 14.62 1.42
N PRO A 94 7.28 13.56 1.85
CA PRO A 94 6.01 13.20 1.23
C PRO A 94 4.95 14.29 1.45
N PRO A 95 4.15 14.65 0.43
CA PRO A 95 3.05 15.58 0.61
C PRO A 95 1.87 14.94 1.37
N PHE A 96 1.20 15.74 2.22
CA PHE A 96 0.00 15.35 2.97
C PHE A 96 -1.25 15.41 2.08
N THR A 97 -1.39 14.48 1.15
CA THR A 97 -2.55 14.40 0.24
C THR A 97 -2.86 12.97 -0.17
N LEU A 98 -4.12 12.69 -0.44
CA LEU A 98 -4.58 11.42 -1.05
C LEU A 98 -4.53 11.47 -2.58
N ASP A 99 -4.37 12.65 -3.15
CA ASP A 99 -4.34 12.84 -4.59
C ASP A 99 -3.06 12.28 -5.24
N ASP A 100 -3.10 12.08 -6.54
CA ASP A 100 -1.90 11.78 -7.30
C ASP A 100 -0.98 13.00 -7.34
N VAL A 101 0.32 12.76 -7.17
CA VAL A 101 1.37 13.79 -7.23
C VAL A 101 2.39 13.37 -8.30
N PRO A 102 2.17 13.78 -9.56
CA PRO A 102 2.99 13.34 -10.69
C PRO A 102 4.48 13.63 -10.54
N ASP A 103 4.83 14.71 -9.84
CA ASP A 103 6.22 15.14 -9.63
C ASP A 103 6.92 14.39 -8.50
N TYR A 104 6.22 13.51 -7.76
CA TYR A 104 6.82 12.72 -6.69
C TYR A 104 7.37 11.40 -7.26
N PRO A 105 8.58 10.96 -6.87
CA PRO A 105 9.25 9.80 -7.47
C PRO A 105 8.60 8.45 -7.13
N ALA A 106 7.57 8.43 -6.31
CA ALA A 106 6.82 7.22 -5.94
C ALA A 106 5.37 7.34 -6.38
N ARG A 107 4.90 6.45 -7.25
CA ARG A 107 3.53 6.43 -7.77
C ARG A 107 2.86 5.08 -7.53
N LEU A 108 1.57 5.11 -7.27
CA LEU A 108 0.73 3.92 -7.13
C LEU A 108 -0.59 4.16 -7.86
N GLU A 109 -0.94 3.23 -8.73
CA GLU A 109 -2.19 3.25 -9.47
C GLU A 109 -2.89 1.90 -9.35
N VAL A 110 -4.21 1.94 -9.15
CA VAL A 110 -5.08 0.76 -9.19
C VAL A 110 -6.19 1.04 -10.19
N ALA A 111 -6.30 0.21 -11.22
CA ALA A 111 -7.36 0.34 -12.21
C ALA A 111 -8.71 0.02 -11.56
N TYR A 112 -9.72 0.88 -11.79
CA TYR A 112 -11.06 0.64 -11.27
C TYR A 112 -11.71 -0.57 -11.95
N PRO A 113 -12.25 -1.56 -11.20
CA PRO A 113 -12.95 -2.70 -11.78
C PRO A 113 -14.35 -2.30 -12.26
N GLU A 114 -14.74 -2.71 -13.44
CA GLU A 114 -16.11 -2.49 -13.92
C GLU A 114 -17.10 -3.36 -13.17
N GLN A 115 -16.74 -4.61 -12.91
CA GLN A 115 -17.52 -5.58 -12.16
C GLN A 115 -16.61 -6.43 -11.27
N LEU A 116 -17.14 -6.88 -10.15
CA LEU A 116 -16.49 -7.80 -9.22
C LEU A 116 -17.40 -8.99 -8.94
N SER A 117 -16.78 -10.14 -8.71
CA SER A 117 -17.50 -11.39 -8.42
C SER A 117 -18.07 -11.36 -7.00
N ARG A 118 -19.40 -11.51 -6.90
CA ARG A 118 -20.14 -11.59 -5.62
C ARG A 118 -19.74 -12.81 -4.79
N GLY A 119 -19.45 -13.94 -5.44
CA GLY A 119 -19.03 -15.16 -4.75
C GLY A 119 -17.58 -15.08 -4.28
N LEU A 120 -16.70 -14.51 -5.11
CA LEU A 120 -15.28 -14.40 -4.80
C LEU A 120 -15.04 -13.49 -3.59
N VAL A 121 -15.83 -12.43 -3.42
CA VAL A 121 -15.72 -11.51 -2.28
C VAL A 121 -15.80 -12.21 -0.92
N LEU A 122 -16.52 -13.34 -0.83
CA LEU A 122 -16.70 -14.09 0.42
C LEU A 122 -15.44 -14.84 0.85
N VAL A 123 -14.61 -15.26 -0.11
CA VAL A 123 -13.51 -16.21 0.17
C VAL A 123 -12.12 -15.64 -0.12
N LYS A 124 -12.01 -14.61 -0.99
CA LYS A 124 -10.70 -14.18 -1.49
C LYS A 124 -9.80 -13.57 -0.40
N TRP A 125 -10.34 -12.76 0.49
CA TRP A 125 -9.57 -11.99 1.47
C TRP A 125 -9.01 -12.84 2.62
N TRP A 126 -9.61 -13.99 2.94
CA TRP A 126 -9.15 -14.85 4.03
C TRP A 126 -8.64 -16.21 3.54
N LEU A 127 -9.35 -16.88 2.61
CA LEU A 127 -8.99 -18.23 2.17
C LEU A 127 -8.00 -18.21 1.01
N LEU A 128 -8.32 -17.49 -0.08
CA LEU A 128 -7.46 -17.47 -1.26
C LEU A 128 -6.20 -16.63 -1.04
N ALA A 129 -6.21 -15.70 -0.08
CA ALA A 129 -5.06 -14.89 0.26
C ALA A 129 -4.03 -15.60 1.17
N ILE A 130 -4.34 -16.78 1.75
CA ILE A 130 -3.41 -17.48 2.67
C ILE A 130 -1.99 -17.63 2.09
N PRO A 131 -1.78 -18.14 0.86
CA PRO A 131 -0.43 -18.27 0.32
C PRO A 131 0.29 -16.93 0.18
N GLN A 132 -0.47 -15.88 -0.17
CA GLN A 132 0.06 -14.53 -0.29
C GLN A 132 0.41 -13.93 1.08
N TYR A 133 -0.38 -14.20 2.12
CA TYR A 133 -0.07 -13.77 3.49
C TYR A 133 1.21 -14.38 4.02
N ILE A 134 1.49 -15.65 3.70
CA ILE A 134 2.74 -16.31 4.09
C ILE A 134 3.93 -15.57 3.45
N VAL A 135 3.87 -15.32 2.14
CA VAL A 135 4.94 -14.66 1.40
C VAL A 135 5.13 -13.21 1.86
N THR A 136 4.04 -12.41 1.90
CA THR A 136 4.11 -11.02 2.34
C THR A 136 4.45 -10.89 3.82
N GLY A 137 4.08 -11.88 4.65
CA GLY A 137 4.49 -11.97 6.04
C GLY A 137 6.01 -12.05 6.19
N ILE A 138 6.70 -12.84 5.35
CA ILE A 138 8.17 -12.89 5.32
C ILE A 138 8.75 -11.52 4.90
N PHE A 139 8.13 -10.86 3.92
CA PHE A 139 8.61 -9.57 3.43
C PHE A 139 8.48 -8.45 4.49
N LEU A 140 7.37 -8.45 5.23
CA LEU A 140 7.03 -7.41 6.20
C LEU A 140 7.37 -7.76 7.66
N GLY A 141 7.89 -8.96 7.94
CA GLY A 141 8.29 -9.38 9.30
C GLY A 141 7.20 -10.07 10.11
N GLY A 142 6.04 -10.37 9.54
CA GLY A 142 4.93 -11.04 10.24
C GLY A 142 5.23 -12.48 10.71
N GLY A 143 6.35 -13.07 10.28
CA GLY A 143 6.77 -14.40 10.73
C GLY A 143 7.21 -14.48 12.19
N SER A 144 7.70 -13.39 12.75
CA SER A 144 8.12 -13.31 14.16
C SER A 144 6.95 -13.34 15.14
N TYR A 145 5.78 -12.80 14.77
CA TYR A 145 4.56 -12.89 15.58
C TYR A 145 4.09 -14.33 15.83
N ALA A 146 4.33 -15.23 14.89
CA ALA A 146 3.98 -16.64 15.05
C ALA A 146 4.95 -17.40 15.97
N ALA A 147 6.21 -16.94 16.03
CA ALA A 147 7.27 -17.57 16.82
C ALA A 147 7.37 -17.02 18.26
N SER A 148 7.03 -15.76 18.49
CA SER A 148 7.24 -15.07 19.78
C SER A 148 6.16 -15.29 20.83
N ARG A 149 5.15 -16.15 20.59
CA ARG A 149 4.14 -16.49 21.60
C ARG A 149 4.62 -17.43 22.71
N VAL A 150 5.89 -17.86 22.70
CA VAL A 150 6.36 -18.88 23.62
C VAL A 150 7.17 -18.30 24.80
N ASP A 151 7.92 -17.21 24.62
CA ASP A 151 8.68 -16.63 25.73
C ASP A 151 9.02 -15.16 25.44
N ASP A 152 8.69 -14.28 26.35
CA ASP A 152 9.19 -12.91 26.51
C ASP A 152 8.24 -11.73 26.29
N TRP A 153 7.52 -11.43 27.37
CA TRP A 153 6.92 -10.11 27.62
C TRP A 153 7.95 -8.96 27.69
N PHE A 154 9.24 -9.24 27.89
CA PHE A 154 10.23 -8.20 28.25
C PHE A 154 11.12 -7.66 27.11
N TRP A 155 11.11 -8.31 25.93
CA TRP A 155 11.89 -7.88 24.76
C TRP A 155 11.02 -7.42 23.60
N GLY A 156 9.79 -6.99 23.84
CA GLY A 156 8.79 -6.58 22.85
C GLY A 156 9.08 -5.27 22.09
N ILE A 157 10.28 -4.73 22.15
CA ILE A 157 10.79 -3.72 21.20
C ILE A 157 11.76 -4.44 20.24
N GLY A 158 11.38 -5.63 19.80
CA GLY A 158 12.01 -6.24 18.65
C GLY A 158 11.68 -5.40 17.42
N PHE A 159 12.69 -4.86 16.76
CA PHE A 159 12.55 -4.44 15.38
C PHE A 159 12.12 -5.67 14.59
N GLU A 160 10.81 -5.85 14.41
CA GLU A 160 10.27 -6.88 13.55
C GLU A 160 10.57 -6.50 12.09
N THR A 161 11.84 -6.53 11.77
CA THR A 161 12.36 -6.21 10.46
C THR A 161 12.14 -7.40 9.56
N GLY A 162 11.10 -7.34 8.73
CA GLY A 162 10.95 -8.26 7.61
C GLY A 162 12.10 -8.13 6.62
N LEU A 163 12.07 -8.98 5.62
CA LEU A 163 13.09 -8.99 4.57
C LEU A 163 13.32 -7.58 3.96
N ILE A 164 12.23 -6.84 3.69
CA ILE A 164 12.32 -5.47 3.15
C ILE A 164 13.11 -4.58 4.10
N GLY A 165 12.78 -4.58 5.39
CA GLY A 165 13.46 -3.74 6.37
C GLY A 165 14.97 -4.06 6.52
N ILE A 166 15.33 -5.34 6.47
CA ILE A 166 16.75 -5.78 6.51
C ILE A 166 17.50 -5.28 5.27
N LEU A 167 16.90 -5.42 4.09
CA LEU A 167 17.50 -4.99 2.83
C LEU A 167 17.67 -3.45 2.79
N VAL A 168 16.65 -2.72 3.24
CA VAL A 168 16.67 -1.27 3.32
C VAL A 168 17.68 -0.77 4.35
N LEU A 169 17.80 -1.45 5.51
CA LEU A 169 18.86 -1.15 6.49
C LEU A 169 20.24 -1.35 5.88
N PHE A 170 20.45 -2.46 5.17
CA PHE A 170 21.72 -2.72 4.47
C PHE A 170 22.01 -1.64 3.42
N ALA A 171 21.00 -1.19 2.67
CA ALA A 171 21.12 -0.09 1.72
C ALA A 171 21.46 1.23 2.41
N GLY A 172 20.85 1.53 3.56
CA GLY A 172 21.17 2.70 4.38
C GLY A 172 22.61 2.68 4.89
N VAL A 173 23.08 1.53 5.35
CA VAL A 173 24.50 1.36 5.75
C VAL A 173 25.43 1.52 4.55
N ALA A 174 25.10 0.94 3.40
CA ALA A 174 25.88 1.13 2.18
C ALA A 174 25.94 2.62 1.77
N LEU A 175 24.78 3.32 1.82
CA LEU A 175 24.72 4.76 1.55
C LEU A 175 25.59 5.57 2.49
N LEU A 176 25.63 5.21 3.79
CA LEU A 176 26.45 5.89 4.81
C LEU A 176 27.95 5.86 4.47
N PHE A 177 28.45 4.69 4.06
CA PHE A 177 29.89 4.49 3.80
C PHE A 177 30.30 4.78 2.36
N THR A 178 29.45 4.46 1.37
CA THR A 178 29.78 4.58 -0.06
C THR A 178 29.19 5.81 -0.73
N THR A 179 28.27 6.54 -0.07
CA THR A 179 27.49 7.65 -0.67
C THR A 179 26.61 7.24 -1.86
N ARG A 180 26.42 5.94 -2.07
CA ARG A 180 25.64 5.40 -3.19
C ARG A 180 24.67 4.34 -2.68
N TYR A 181 23.44 4.43 -3.15
CA TYR A 181 22.47 3.35 -2.97
C TYR A 181 22.74 2.29 -4.06
N PRO A 182 22.91 1.00 -3.71
CA PRO A 182 23.09 -0.04 -4.72
C PRO A 182 21.81 -0.21 -5.56
N GLY A 183 21.86 0.12 -6.87
CA GLY A 183 20.69 0.13 -7.75
C GLY A 183 19.98 -1.23 -7.80
N GLY A 184 20.72 -2.33 -7.97
CA GLY A 184 20.11 -3.66 -7.99
C GLY A 184 19.38 -4.05 -6.69
N LEU A 185 19.86 -3.55 -5.53
CA LEU A 185 19.17 -3.72 -4.25
C LEU A 185 17.87 -2.90 -4.19
N PHE A 186 17.90 -1.67 -4.71
CA PHE A 186 16.72 -0.82 -4.85
C PHE A 186 15.66 -1.47 -5.72
N ASP A 187 16.03 -1.95 -6.91
CA ASP A 187 15.13 -2.62 -7.86
C ASP A 187 14.49 -3.85 -7.24
N PHE A 188 15.25 -4.61 -6.45
CA PHE A 188 14.75 -5.76 -5.74
C PHE A 188 13.74 -5.37 -4.65
N VAL A 189 14.05 -4.37 -3.82
CA VAL A 189 13.15 -3.85 -2.78
C VAL A 189 11.84 -3.34 -3.38
N VAL A 190 11.91 -2.52 -4.44
CA VAL A 190 10.70 -2.04 -5.14
C VAL A 190 9.88 -3.20 -5.72
N GLY A 191 10.54 -4.27 -6.19
CA GLY A 191 9.87 -5.49 -6.62
C GLY A 191 9.09 -6.18 -5.50
N LEU A 192 9.65 -6.26 -4.29
CA LEU A 192 8.96 -6.79 -3.11
C LEU A 192 7.77 -5.91 -2.70
N ASP A 193 7.94 -4.60 -2.67
CA ASP A 193 6.86 -3.64 -2.36
C ASP A 193 5.73 -3.71 -3.41
N ARG A 194 6.08 -3.92 -4.68
CA ARG A 194 5.11 -4.13 -5.76
C ARG A 194 4.26 -5.38 -5.52
N TRP A 195 4.88 -6.47 -5.07
CA TRP A 195 4.13 -7.66 -4.68
C TRP A 195 3.19 -7.37 -3.51
N VAL A 196 3.69 -6.73 -2.44
CA VAL A 196 2.88 -6.35 -1.26
C VAL A 196 1.68 -5.50 -1.68
N ALA A 197 1.85 -4.52 -2.57
CA ALA A 197 0.75 -3.67 -3.04
C ALA A 197 -0.30 -4.44 -3.85
N ARG A 198 0.12 -5.39 -4.68
CA ARG A 198 -0.81 -6.26 -5.42
C ARG A 198 -1.65 -7.10 -4.47
N VAL A 199 -1.02 -7.67 -3.45
CA VAL A 199 -1.72 -8.43 -2.41
C VAL A 199 -2.66 -7.54 -1.61
N ALA A 200 -2.23 -6.33 -1.22
CA ALA A 200 -3.06 -5.37 -0.52
C ALA A 200 -4.32 -5.00 -1.32
N ALA A 201 -4.19 -4.68 -2.61
CA ALA A 201 -5.34 -4.36 -3.46
C ALA A 201 -6.31 -5.55 -3.61
N TYR A 202 -5.78 -6.79 -3.69
CA TYR A 202 -6.60 -8.01 -3.74
C TYR A 202 -7.38 -8.23 -2.43
N VAL A 203 -6.71 -8.12 -1.29
CA VAL A 203 -7.30 -8.32 0.04
C VAL A 203 -8.31 -7.22 0.38
N LEU A 204 -8.05 -5.98 -0.04
CA LEU A 204 -8.96 -4.84 0.11
C LEU A 204 -10.13 -4.87 -0.90
N LEU A 205 -10.34 -6.01 -1.57
CA LEU A 205 -11.45 -6.27 -2.49
C LEU A 205 -11.47 -5.40 -3.75
N MET A 206 -10.38 -4.68 -4.02
CA MET A 206 -10.31 -3.72 -5.13
C MET A 206 -10.20 -4.40 -6.49
N ARG A 207 -9.63 -5.61 -6.55
CA ARG A 207 -9.43 -6.38 -7.79
C ARG A 207 -9.74 -7.86 -7.54
N ASP A 208 -10.24 -8.57 -8.56
CA ASP A 208 -10.50 -10.01 -8.51
C ASP A 208 -9.36 -10.85 -9.08
N GLU A 209 -8.47 -10.24 -9.85
CA GLU A 209 -7.31 -10.89 -10.40
C GLU A 209 -6.35 -11.31 -9.28
N TYR A 210 -6.05 -12.60 -9.22
CA TYR A 210 -5.15 -13.14 -8.21
C TYR A 210 -3.73 -12.58 -8.39
N PRO A 211 -3.05 -12.11 -7.32
CA PRO A 211 -1.69 -11.61 -7.42
C PRO A 211 -0.74 -12.69 -7.95
N PRO A 212 0.00 -12.42 -9.04
CA PRO A 212 0.90 -13.40 -9.60
C PRO A 212 2.10 -13.66 -8.67
N PHE A 213 2.54 -14.90 -8.56
CA PHE A 213 3.77 -15.29 -7.86
C PHE A 213 4.99 -14.99 -8.72
N ARG A 214 5.22 -13.72 -9.01
CA ARG A 214 6.40 -13.27 -9.75
C ARG A 214 6.92 -11.97 -9.14
N LEU A 215 8.24 -11.84 -9.14
CA LEU A 215 8.93 -10.66 -8.70
C LEU A 215 9.29 -9.80 -9.92
N ASP A 216 8.58 -8.70 -10.11
CA ASP A 216 8.90 -7.73 -11.15
C ASP A 216 9.84 -6.68 -10.57
N GLN A 217 11.13 -6.79 -10.89
CA GLN A 217 12.18 -5.86 -10.44
C GLN A 217 12.24 -4.61 -11.34
N GLY A 218 12.84 -3.54 -10.83
CA GLY A 218 13.01 -2.28 -11.55
C GLY A 218 12.08 -1.17 -11.08
N GLY A 219 12.48 0.06 -11.33
CA GLY A 219 11.72 1.27 -10.92
C GLY A 219 10.38 1.40 -11.60
N THR A 220 10.26 0.96 -12.86
CA THR A 220 9.03 0.96 -13.65
C THR A 220 8.60 -0.46 -14.00
N GLU A 221 7.28 -0.69 -14.13
CA GLU A 221 6.78 -1.98 -14.59
C GLU A 221 7.10 -2.19 -16.08
N GLY A 222 7.91 -3.20 -16.38
CA GLY A 222 8.32 -3.55 -17.73
C GLY A 222 9.82 -3.46 -18.00
N GLU A 223 10.59 -2.73 -17.22
CA GLU A 223 12.05 -2.64 -17.39
C GLU A 223 12.77 -3.98 -17.12
N GLY A 224 12.25 -4.81 -16.22
CA GLY A 224 12.82 -6.12 -15.90
C GLY A 224 12.63 -7.19 -16.99
N LEU A 225 11.91 -6.89 -18.06
CA LEU A 225 11.67 -7.79 -19.20
C LEU A 225 12.37 -7.30 -20.49
N ALA A 226 13.05 -6.17 -20.45
CA ALA A 226 13.86 -5.72 -21.57
C ALA A 226 15.14 -6.56 -21.60
N GLU A 227 15.14 -7.63 -22.40
CA GLU A 227 16.38 -8.12 -23.01
C GLU A 227 17.14 -6.93 -23.60
N PRO A 228 18.49 -6.93 -23.52
CA PRO A 228 19.27 -5.83 -24.10
C PRO A 228 18.88 -5.67 -25.57
N ALA A 229 18.10 -4.65 -25.85
CA ALA A 229 17.65 -4.33 -27.19
C ALA A 229 18.89 -4.11 -28.07
N SER A 230 19.10 -5.02 -28.98
CA SER A 230 19.99 -4.82 -30.10
C SER A 230 19.59 -3.51 -30.78
N VAL A 231 20.48 -2.54 -30.71
CA VAL A 231 20.35 -1.22 -31.34
C VAL A 231 20.18 -1.46 -32.84
N SER A 232 18.95 -1.33 -33.34
CA SER A 232 18.67 -1.23 -34.76
C SER A 232 18.53 0.26 -35.13
N PRO A 233 19.43 0.84 -35.91
CA PRO A 233 19.30 2.20 -36.33
C PRO A 233 18.51 2.25 -37.63
N ALA A 234 17.21 2.42 -37.55
CA ALA A 234 16.42 2.94 -38.70
C ALA A 234 14.96 3.19 -38.29
N ALA A 235 14.60 4.42 -38.11
CA ALA A 235 13.42 5.08 -38.68
C ALA A 235 13.15 6.41 -37.99
N ALA A 236 13.85 7.43 -38.48
CA ALA A 236 13.36 8.80 -38.41
C ALA A 236 12.20 8.96 -39.40
N VAL A 237 11.25 9.86 -39.00
CA VAL A 237 10.16 10.41 -39.82
C VAL A 237 8.86 9.62 -39.82
N ALA A 238 7.93 10.11 -39.03
CA ALA A 238 6.55 10.39 -39.47
C ALA A 238 5.68 10.96 -38.29
N GLY A 239 5.17 12.19 -38.49
CA GLY A 239 3.82 12.59 -38.10
C GLY A 239 3.55 12.69 -36.61
N GLU A 240 3.55 13.91 -36.09
CA GLU A 240 3.00 14.29 -34.79
C GLU A 240 1.49 13.92 -34.73
N PRO A 241 1.07 12.96 -33.90
CA PRO A 241 -0.35 12.72 -33.66
C PRO A 241 -0.87 13.77 -32.67
N ALA A 242 -1.99 14.39 -32.99
CA ALA A 242 -2.71 15.34 -32.15
C ALA A 242 -2.84 14.81 -30.71
N ALA A 243 -2.50 15.65 -29.74
CA ALA A 243 -2.60 15.36 -28.32
C ALA A 243 -4.02 14.85 -27.97
N PRO A 244 -4.15 13.72 -27.27
CA PRO A 244 -5.45 13.28 -26.78
C PRO A 244 -6.00 14.32 -25.80
N ALA A 245 -7.30 14.64 -25.94
CA ALA A 245 -8.02 15.54 -25.04
C ALA A 245 -7.79 15.14 -23.59
N ALA A 246 -7.37 16.08 -22.75
CA ALA A 246 -7.13 15.87 -21.33
C ALA A 246 -8.38 15.26 -20.68
N PRO A 247 -8.24 14.19 -19.90
CA PRO A 247 -9.37 13.62 -19.17
C PRO A 247 -9.95 14.66 -18.21
N PRO A 248 -11.28 14.66 -17.96
CA PRO A 248 -11.92 15.63 -17.08
C PRO A 248 -11.23 15.61 -15.72
N ALA A 249 -10.88 16.77 -15.20
CA ALA A 249 -10.21 16.95 -13.92
C ALA A 249 -11.00 16.19 -12.84
N ARG A 250 -10.41 15.12 -12.31
CA ARG A 250 -11.00 14.36 -11.21
C ARG A 250 -11.07 15.30 -10.00
N ARG A 251 -12.24 15.40 -9.41
CA ARG A 251 -12.46 16.20 -8.21
C ARG A 251 -11.65 15.59 -7.07
N GLY A 252 -10.46 16.14 -6.81
CA GLY A 252 -9.53 15.67 -5.79
C GLY A 252 -10.14 15.71 -4.38
N TRP A 253 -9.56 14.93 -3.48
CA TRP A 253 -9.91 14.91 -2.06
C TRP A 253 -9.30 16.14 -1.38
N THR A 254 -10.12 17.13 -1.06
CA THR A 254 -9.66 18.27 -0.27
C THR A 254 -9.46 17.89 1.20
N GLY A 255 -8.50 18.52 1.89
CA GLY A 255 -8.22 18.24 3.30
C GLY A 255 -9.46 18.25 4.20
N GLY A 256 -10.42 19.15 3.94
CA GLY A 256 -11.70 19.18 4.65
C GLY A 256 -12.58 17.94 4.44
N ARG A 257 -12.57 17.35 3.24
CA ARG A 257 -13.31 16.10 2.96
C ARG A 257 -12.65 14.91 3.64
N ILE A 258 -11.32 14.85 3.65
CA ILE A 258 -10.57 13.82 4.36
C ILE A 258 -10.88 13.91 5.85
N ALA A 259 -10.79 15.10 6.44
CA ALA A 259 -11.10 15.32 7.86
C ALA A 259 -12.53 14.90 8.21
N LEU A 260 -13.52 15.23 7.37
CA LEU A 260 -14.93 14.85 7.58
C LEU A 260 -15.12 13.34 7.56
N VAL A 261 -14.50 12.62 6.63
CA VAL A 261 -14.60 11.15 6.54
C VAL A 261 -13.91 10.51 7.73
N VAL A 262 -12.72 10.96 8.09
CA VAL A 262 -11.97 10.42 9.25
C VAL A 262 -12.72 10.69 10.56
N LEU A 263 -13.18 11.91 10.81
CA LEU A 263 -13.95 12.26 12.00
C LEU A 263 -15.27 11.51 12.07
N GLY A 264 -15.97 11.38 10.96
CA GLY A 264 -17.21 10.58 10.88
C GLY A 264 -16.98 9.10 11.20
N THR A 265 -15.87 8.53 10.73
CA THR A 265 -15.49 7.13 11.04
C THR A 265 -15.15 6.96 12.52
N ILE A 266 -14.37 7.88 13.10
CA ILE A 266 -14.03 7.86 14.54
C ILE A 266 -15.30 7.98 15.39
N ALA A 267 -16.18 8.93 15.07
CA ALA A 267 -17.44 9.10 15.79
C ALA A 267 -18.34 7.86 15.71
N GLY A 268 -18.42 7.23 14.52
CA GLY A 268 -19.16 5.98 14.33
C GLY A 268 -18.60 4.82 15.13
N LEU A 269 -17.28 4.67 15.18
CA LEU A 269 -16.62 3.63 15.99
C LEU A 269 -16.78 3.84 17.49
N LEU A 270 -16.69 5.10 17.95
CA LEU A 270 -16.95 5.43 19.36
C LEU A 270 -18.40 5.14 19.74
N ALA A 271 -19.36 5.49 18.90
CA ALA A 271 -20.77 5.18 19.10
C ALA A 271 -21.02 3.67 19.16
N LEU A 272 -20.40 2.90 18.26
CA LEU A 272 -20.49 1.44 18.25
C LEU A 272 -19.85 0.83 19.51
N GLY A 273 -18.68 1.33 19.92
CA GLY A 273 -18.00 0.92 21.14
C GLY A 273 -18.83 1.17 22.39
N LEU A 274 -19.51 2.32 22.47
CA LEU A 274 -20.41 2.63 23.59
C LEU A 274 -21.65 1.73 23.58
N LEU A 275 -22.22 1.41 22.42
CA LEU A 275 -23.35 0.48 22.30
C LEU A 275 -22.97 -0.92 22.75
N VAL A 276 -21.84 -1.45 22.26
CA VAL A 276 -21.36 -2.80 22.62
C VAL A 276 -20.97 -2.84 24.10
N GLY A 277 -20.25 -1.84 24.59
CA GLY A 277 -19.88 -1.72 26.00
C GLY A 277 -21.09 -1.58 26.92
N GLY A 278 -22.09 -0.78 26.51
CA GLY A 278 -23.36 -0.63 27.25
C GLY A 278 -24.14 -1.94 27.32
N CYS A 279 -24.24 -2.69 26.20
CA CYS A 279 -24.89 -4.00 26.19
C CYS A 279 -24.16 -5.02 27.10
N ALA A 280 -22.82 -5.01 27.10
CA ALA A 280 -22.03 -5.89 27.94
C ALA A 280 -22.23 -5.59 29.45
N LEU A 281 -22.29 -4.31 29.84
CA LEU A 281 -22.54 -3.89 31.22
C LEU A 281 -23.95 -4.30 31.70
N VAL A 282 -24.97 -4.15 30.83
CA VAL A 282 -26.34 -4.59 31.17
C VAL A 282 -26.41 -6.10 31.31
N ALA A 283 -25.70 -6.87 30.49
CA ALA A 283 -25.67 -8.32 30.58
C ALA A 283 -24.99 -8.80 31.90
N VAL A 284 -23.90 -8.11 32.31
CA VAL A 284 -23.21 -8.42 33.60
C VAL A 284 -24.08 -8.07 34.80
N ASP A 285 -24.81 -6.94 34.78
CA ASP A 285 -25.71 -6.54 35.88
C ASP A 285 -26.91 -7.50 36.02
N GLN A 286 -27.42 -8.06 34.90
CA GLN A 286 -28.47 -9.08 34.94
C GLN A 286 -27.98 -10.40 35.51
N THR A 287 -26.79 -10.87 35.16
CA THR A 287 -26.21 -12.11 35.74
C THR A 287 -25.95 -12.00 37.25
N GLN A 288 -25.57 -10.80 37.75
CA GLN A 288 -25.36 -10.59 39.18
C GLN A 288 -26.65 -10.45 40.00
N ARG A 289 -27.80 -10.24 39.37
CA ARG A 289 -29.10 -10.17 40.07
C ARG A 289 -29.81 -11.52 40.13
N ASP A 290 -29.41 -12.47 39.33
CA ASP A 290 -30.00 -13.81 39.25
C ASP A 290 -29.24 -14.83 40.14
N ASP A 291 -28.09 -14.45 40.77
CA ASP A 291 -27.34 -15.15 41.80
C ASP A 291 -27.67 -14.57 43.19
#